data_b50219ebf733645375a93d66266972ae
#
_entry.id   b50219ebf733645375a93d66266972ae
#
_cell.length_a   1.000
_cell.length_b   1.000
_cell.length_c   1.000
_cell.angle_alpha   90.00
_cell.angle_beta   90.00
_cell.angle_gamma   90.00
#
_symmetry.space_group_name_H-M   'P 1'
#
loop_
_entity.id
_entity.type
_entity.pdbx_description
1 polymer ?
#
loop_
_entity_poly.entity_id
_entity_poly.type
_entity_poly.pdbx_seq_one_letter_code
_entity_poly.pdbx_strand_id
1 'polypeptide(L)'
;HLESNAWAVLSGAADPEKGKKAMDSVDKYLFTEYGIMLNAPSYTVPDDDIGFVTRVYPGVKENGSIFSHPNPWAWAAECVLGRGDRAMKFYNALCPYYQNDKIEIRESEPYSYCQFIMGKDHTAFGRARHPFMTGSGGWAYFSATRYMLGIRPDFDELHIDPCIPADWKEFSAVRKWRGAEFDIEVVNPDGVMKGVKEIDLDDVKVERIPVQEAGTCHKVKIVMG
;
A
#
# COMPACT_ATOMS: atom_id res chain seq x y z
N HIS A 1 -8.27 12.58 8.53
CA HIS A 1 -7.02 12.74 7.80
C HIS A 1 -6.39 11.38 7.54
N LEU A 2 -5.88 11.17 6.32
CA LEU A 2 -5.26 9.90 5.90
C LEU A 2 -3.91 9.68 6.60
N GLU A 3 -3.02 10.64 6.50
CA GLU A 3 -1.62 10.52 6.92
C GLU A 3 -1.48 10.14 8.39
N SER A 4 -2.13 10.89 9.27
CA SER A 4 -2.04 10.65 10.71
C SER A 4 -2.59 9.27 11.12
N ASN A 5 -3.68 8.81 10.47
CA ASN A 5 -4.25 7.50 10.75
C ASN A 5 -3.36 6.35 10.24
N ALA A 6 -2.83 6.46 9.02
CA ALA A 6 -1.93 5.46 8.47
C ALA A 6 -0.62 5.36 9.27
N TRP A 7 0.00 6.52 9.58
CA TRP A 7 1.25 6.55 10.34
C TRP A 7 1.09 6.17 11.81
N ALA A 8 -0.08 6.38 12.43
CA ALA A 8 -0.34 5.87 13.77
C ALA A 8 -0.19 4.33 13.85
N VAL A 9 -0.55 3.63 12.76
CA VAL A 9 -0.37 2.18 12.63
C VAL A 9 1.06 1.82 12.24
N LEU A 10 1.60 2.44 11.19
CA LEU A 10 2.91 2.12 10.64
C LEU A 10 4.06 2.34 11.63
N SER A 11 3.95 3.38 12.45
CA SER A 11 4.96 3.71 13.48
C SER A 11 4.82 2.88 14.77
N GLY A 12 3.72 2.12 14.93
CA GLY A 12 3.42 1.42 16.17
C GLY A 12 2.96 2.35 17.31
N ALA A 13 2.65 3.63 17.03
CA ALA A 13 2.17 4.57 18.06
C ALA A 13 0.74 4.27 18.53
N ALA A 14 -0.10 3.71 17.67
CA ALA A 14 -1.43 3.25 18.04
C ALA A 14 -1.38 1.80 18.55
N ASP A 15 -2.09 1.53 19.65
CA ASP A 15 -2.39 0.14 20.01
C ASP A 15 -3.26 -0.52 18.91
N PRO A 16 -3.30 -1.88 18.83
CA PRO A 16 -3.99 -2.56 17.74
C PRO A 16 -5.47 -2.18 17.57
N GLU A 17 -6.20 -1.95 18.66
CA GLU A 17 -7.62 -1.61 18.60
C GLU A 17 -7.83 -0.17 18.08
N LYS A 18 -7.01 0.78 18.54
CA LYS A 18 -7.04 2.15 18.02
C LYS A 18 -6.60 2.20 16.55
N GLY A 19 -5.57 1.42 16.19
CA GLY A 19 -5.12 1.27 14.80
C GLY A 19 -6.22 0.77 13.88
N LYS A 20 -6.92 -0.29 14.27
CA LYS A 20 -8.09 -0.81 13.53
C LYS A 20 -9.17 0.24 13.36
N LYS A 21 -9.55 0.94 14.46
CA LYS A 21 -10.56 2.00 14.43
C LYS A 21 -10.15 3.18 13.54
N ALA A 22 -8.87 3.54 13.56
CA ALA A 22 -8.32 4.60 12.71
C ALA A 22 -8.47 4.24 11.23
N MET A 23 -8.05 3.03 10.84
CA MET A 23 -8.14 2.60 9.45
C MET A 23 -9.58 2.27 9.01
N ASP A 24 -10.47 1.86 9.90
CA ASP A 24 -11.91 1.75 9.63
C ASP A 24 -12.52 3.12 9.34
N SER A 25 -12.05 4.16 10.02
CA SER A 25 -12.45 5.55 9.74
C SER A 25 -11.92 6.03 8.39
N VAL A 26 -10.70 5.66 8.01
CA VAL A 26 -10.15 5.94 6.67
C VAL A 26 -11.03 5.31 5.59
N ASP A 27 -11.35 4.02 5.71
CA ASP A 27 -12.21 3.33 4.74
C ASP A 27 -13.60 3.96 4.67
N LYS A 28 -14.20 4.27 5.80
CA LYS A 28 -15.56 4.81 5.87
C LYS A 28 -15.71 6.23 5.32
N TYR A 29 -14.76 7.12 5.62
CA TYR A 29 -14.91 8.55 5.38
C TYR A 29 -14.06 9.09 4.24
N LEU A 30 -12.92 8.44 3.95
CA LEU A 30 -11.96 8.95 2.97
C LEU A 30 -11.88 8.12 1.69
N PHE A 31 -12.28 6.85 1.72
CA PHE A 31 -12.21 5.98 0.56
C PHE A 31 -13.13 6.44 -0.57
N THR A 32 -12.59 6.37 -1.79
CA THR A 32 -13.32 6.59 -3.05
C THR A 32 -12.89 5.55 -4.08
N GLU A 33 -13.63 5.45 -5.16
CA GLU A 33 -13.28 4.58 -6.29
C GLU A 33 -11.99 4.99 -7.05
N TYR A 34 -11.44 6.17 -6.76
CA TYR A 34 -10.19 6.70 -7.34
C TYR A 34 -9.01 6.71 -6.37
N GLY A 35 -9.19 6.19 -5.17
CA GLY A 35 -8.23 6.18 -4.08
C GLY A 35 -8.76 6.85 -2.81
N ILE A 36 -7.89 7.21 -1.89
CA ILE A 36 -8.23 7.71 -0.57
C ILE A 36 -7.95 9.21 -0.50
N MET A 37 -8.95 10.00 -0.11
CA MET A 37 -8.80 11.45 0.11
C MET A 37 -7.89 11.74 1.29
N LEU A 38 -7.13 12.83 1.23
CA LEU A 38 -6.29 13.27 2.34
C LEU A 38 -7.07 13.60 3.60
N ASN A 39 -8.17 14.29 3.44
CA ASN A 39 -9.09 14.65 4.51
C ASN A 39 -10.51 14.78 3.98
N ALA A 40 -11.48 14.68 4.86
CA ALA A 40 -12.87 14.98 4.61
C ALA A 40 -13.54 15.51 5.92
N PRO A 41 -14.43 16.52 5.81
CA PRO A 41 -14.65 17.33 4.60
C PRO A 41 -13.44 18.19 4.23
N SER A 42 -13.43 18.75 3.03
CA SER A 42 -12.47 19.79 2.65
C SER A 42 -12.73 21.07 3.42
N TYR A 43 -11.69 21.86 3.66
CA TYR A 43 -11.83 23.21 4.21
C TYR A 43 -12.48 24.12 3.19
N THR A 44 -13.49 24.88 3.60
CA THR A 44 -14.24 25.78 2.72
C THR A 44 -14.07 27.26 3.08
N VAL A 45 -13.45 27.53 4.24
CA VAL A 45 -13.18 28.88 4.72
C VAL A 45 -11.72 28.97 5.12
N PRO A 46 -10.99 30.04 4.73
CA PRO A 46 -9.64 30.29 5.20
C PRO A 46 -9.57 30.38 6.72
N ASP A 47 -8.60 29.70 7.29
CA ASP A 47 -8.33 29.66 8.73
C ASP A 47 -6.81 29.75 8.95
N ASP A 48 -6.35 30.84 9.54
CA ASP A 48 -4.92 31.12 9.74
C ASP A 48 -4.29 30.26 10.84
N ASP A 49 -5.09 29.74 11.78
CA ASP A 49 -4.62 28.82 12.82
C ASP A 49 -4.31 27.43 12.24
N ILE A 50 -5.04 27.04 11.19
CA ILE A 50 -4.80 25.78 10.45
C ILE A 50 -3.74 26.00 9.35
N GLY A 51 -3.76 27.18 8.72
CA GLY A 51 -2.76 27.59 7.75
C GLY A 51 -3.20 27.49 6.30
N PHE A 52 -2.20 27.54 5.38
CA PHE A 52 -2.41 27.73 3.95
C PHE A 52 -3.31 26.68 3.27
N VAL A 53 -3.36 25.47 3.79
CA VAL A 53 -4.20 24.39 3.23
C VAL A 53 -5.67 24.81 3.13
N THR A 54 -6.15 25.64 4.05
CA THR A 54 -7.54 26.12 4.06
C THR A 54 -7.86 27.14 2.97
N ARG A 55 -6.81 27.67 2.31
CA ARG A 55 -6.92 28.60 1.18
C ARG A 55 -6.87 27.91 -0.18
N VAL A 56 -6.55 26.61 -0.21
CA VAL A 56 -6.59 25.76 -1.40
C VAL A 56 -8.04 25.42 -1.71
N TYR A 57 -8.40 25.42 -2.98
CA TYR A 57 -9.78 25.09 -3.39
C TYR A 57 -10.20 23.69 -2.91
N PRO A 58 -11.42 23.51 -2.40
CA PRO A 58 -11.93 22.23 -1.94
C PRO A 58 -11.77 21.10 -2.98
N GLY A 59 -11.28 19.95 -2.54
CA GLY A 59 -11.01 18.81 -3.41
C GLY A 59 -9.73 18.90 -4.25
N VAL A 60 -8.88 19.93 -4.02
CA VAL A 60 -7.64 20.15 -4.76
C VAL A 60 -6.44 19.99 -3.83
N LYS A 61 -5.35 19.37 -4.34
CA LYS A 61 -4.08 19.17 -3.62
C LYS A 61 -4.31 18.68 -2.18
N GLU A 62 -3.73 19.37 -1.19
CA GLU A 62 -3.79 18.97 0.21
C GLU A 62 -5.15 19.21 0.86
N ASN A 63 -6.06 19.91 0.19
CA ASN A 63 -7.41 20.20 0.72
C ASN A 63 -8.45 19.21 0.17
N GLY A 64 -8.47 17.99 0.68
CA GLY A 64 -9.52 17.01 0.39
C GLY A 64 -9.40 16.32 -0.96
N SER A 65 -8.27 16.47 -1.70
CA SER A 65 -8.01 15.66 -2.88
C SER A 65 -7.60 14.23 -2.51
N ILE A 66 -7.57 13.36 -3.51
CA ILE A 66 -6.90 12.06 -3.45
C ILE A 66 -5.44 12.31 -3.82
N PHE A 67 -4.62 12.65 -2.83
CA PHE A 67 -3.21 12.88 -3.04
C PHE A 67 -2.49 11.54 -3.14
N SER A 68 -1.86 11.26 -4.29
CA SER A 68 -1.41 9.90 -4.59
C SER A 68 -0.28 9.43 -3.68
N HIS A 69 0.59 10.34 -3.21
CA HIS A 69 1.79 9.99 -2.44
C HIS A 69 1.51 9.27 -1.11
N PRO A 70 0.57 9.70 -0.24
CA PRO A 70 0.29 9.03 1.03
C PRO A 70 -0.65 7.82 0.91
N ASN A 71 -1.28 7.61 -0.23
CA ASN A 71 -2.18 6.47 -0.39
C ASN A 71 -1.49 5.12 -0.15
N PRO A 72 -0.25 4.85 -0.63
CA PRO A 72 0.50 3.65 -0.31
C PRO A 72 0.68 3.37 1.18
N TRP A 73 0.70 4.38 2.02
CA TRP A 73 0.78 4.21 3.47
C TRP A 73 -0.48 3.57 4.04
N ALA A 74 -1.64 3.83 3.42
CA ALA A 74 -2.89 3.23 3.87
C ALA A 74 -2.91 1.71 3.66
N TRP A 75 -2.58 1.22 2.46
CA TRP A 75 -2.56 -0.24 2.27
C TRP A 75 -1.40 -0.92 3.01
N ALA A 76 -0.26 -0.24 3.22
CA ALA A 76 0.77 -0.74 4.10
C ALA A 76 0.27 -0.86 5.56
N ALA A 77 -0.48 0.12 6.06
CA ALA A 77 -1.11 0.07 7.38
C ALA A 77 -2.12 -1.07 7.50
N GLU A 78 -2.93 -1.31 6.46
CA GLU A 78 -3.84 -2.47 6.44
C GLU A 78 -3.08 -3.80 6.46
N CYS A 79 -1.93 -3.88 5.79
CA CYS A 79 -1.05 -5.06 5.87
C CYS A 79 -0.47 -5.27 7.27
N VAL A 80 -0.09 -4.20 7.97
CA VAL A 80 0.34 -4.29 9.38
C VAL A 80 -0.79 -4.84 10.26
N LEU A 81 -2.03 -4.45 9.98
CA LEU A 81 -3.23 -4.94 10.68
C LEU A 81 -3.70 -6.34 10.21
N GLY A 82 -3.03 -6.96 9.24
CA GLY A 82 -3.40 -8.28 8.72
C GLY A 82 -4.65 -8.30 7.82
N ARG A 83 -4.99 -7.18 7.20
CA ARG A 83 -6.21 -7.00 6.39
C ARG A 83 -5.93 -6.98 4.89
N GLY A 84 -5.48 -8.11 4.33
CA GLY A 84 -5.04 -8.23 2.93
C GLY A 84 -6.08 -7.81 1.90
N ASP A 85 -7.34 -8.19 2.09
CA ASP A 85 -8.44 -7.81 1.18
C ASP A 85 -8.62 -6.29 1.11
N ARG A 86 -8.53 -5.61 2.26
CA ARG A 86 -8.65 -4.15 2.31
C ARG A 86 -7.42 -3.45 1.76
N ALA A 87 -6.24 -3.99 2.01
CA ALA A 87 -5.00 -3.50 1.40
C ALA A 87 -5.09 -3.54 -0.12
N MET A 88 -5.56 -4.65 -0.69
CA MET A 88 -5.76 -4.81 -2.14
C MET A 88 -6.84 -3.87 -2.67
N LYS A 89 -7.96 -3.69 -1.95
CA LYS A 89 -8.99 -2.70 -2.29
C LYS A 89 -8.41 -1.30 -2.43
N PHE A 90 -7.58 -0.87 -1.48
CA PHE A 90 -6.95 0.46 -1.50
C PHE A 90 -5.92 0.59 -2.63
N TYR A 91 -5.10 -0.44 -2.82
CA TYR A 91 -4.15 -0.50 -3.93
C TYR A 91 -4.83 -0.37 -5.29
N ASN A 92 -5.87 -1.19 -5.54
CA ASN A 92 -6.59 -1.21 -6.82
C ASN A 92 -7.27 0.14 -7.11
N ALA A 93 -7.80 0.81 -6.09
CA ALA A 93 -8.48 2.09 -6.26
C ALA A 93 -7.55 3.20 -6.75
N LEU A 94 -6.25 3.19 -6.39
CA LEU A 94 -5.29 4.19 -6.85
C LEU A 94 -4.48 3.73 -8.06
N CYS A 95 -4.26 2.43 -8.24
CA CYS A 95 -3.38 1.90 -9.28
C CYS A 95 -3.83 2.36 -10.68
N PRO A 96 -2.97 3.02 -11.47
CA PRO A 96 -3.35 3.59 -12.76
C PRO A 96 -3.94 2.58 -13.73
N TYR A 97 -3.41 1.36 -13.75
CA TYR A 97 -3.88 0.28 -14.60
C TYR A 97 -5.37 -0.04 -14.40
N TYR A 98 -5.82 -0.10 -13.13
CA TYR A 98 -7.21 -0.39 -12.77
C TYR A 98 -8.16 0.80 -12.96
N GLN A 99 -7.64 1.95 -13.35
CA GLN A 99 -8.42 3.16 -13.67
C GLN A 99 -8.56 3.40 -15.18
N ASN A 100 -8.09 2.46 -16.01
CA ASN A 100 -8.10 2.63 -17.46
C ASN A 100 -9.51 2.62 -18.07
N ASP A 101 -10.45 1.92 -17.45
CA ASP A 101 -11.87 1.93 -17.82
C ASP A 101 -12.55 3.29 -17.58
N LYS A 102 -11.93 4.15 -16.78
CA LYS A 102 -12.38 5.50 -16.43
C LYS A 102 -11.49 6.59 -17.03
N ILE A 103 -10.78 6.29 -18.11
CA ILE A 103 -9.78 7.18 -18.69
C ILE A 103 -10.34 8.54 -19.10
N GLU A 104 -11.59 8.61 -19.55
CA GLU A 104 -12.25 9.85 -19.95
C GLU A 104 -12.54 10.78 -18.78
N ILE A 105 -12.68 10.23 -17.55
CA ILE A 105 -12.83 11.01 -16.32
C ILE A 105 -11.46 11.34 -15.75
N ARG A 106 -10.58 10.32 -15.69
CA ARG A 106 -9.25 10.45 -15.10
C ARG A 106 -8.34 11.36 -15.91
N GLU A 107 -8.41 11.32 -17.24
CA GLU A 107 -7.61 12.12 -18.16
C GLU A 107 -6.09 12.04 -17.89
N SER A 108 -5.58 10.84 -17.64
CA SER A 108 -4.15 10.57 -17.40
C SER A 108 -3.81 9.16 -17.83
N GLU A 109 -2.53 8.94 -18.13
CA GLU A 109 -2.01 7.69 -18.65
C GLU A 109 -2.25 6.50 -17.70
N PRO A 110 -2.62 5.31 -18.22
CA PRO A 110 -2.96 4.13 -17.40
C PRO A 110 -1.73 3.47 -16.77
N TYR A 111 -0.53 3.96 -17.04
CA TYR A 111 0.74 3.45 -16.52
C TYR A 111 1.50 4.49 -15.67
N SER A 112 0.87 5.63 -15.37
CA SER A 112 1.51 6.71 -14.62
C SER A 112 0.68 7.10 -13.40
N TYR A 113 1.32 7.14 -12.24
CA TYR A 113 0.77 7.86 -11.09
C TYR A 113 0.79 9.37 -11.36
N CYS A 114 -0.23 10.06 -10.88
CA CYS A 114 -0.32 11.52 -10.87
C CYS A 114 -0.02 12.07 -9.48
N GLN A 115 0.16 13.37 -9.36
CA GLN A 115 0.36 14.00 -8.06
C GLN A 115 -0.89 13.87 -7.19
N PHE A 116 -2.05 14.21 -7.74
CA PHE A 116 -3.33 14.05 -7.07
C PHE A 116 -4.47 13.86 -8.08
N ILE A 117 -5.59 13.36 -7.57
CA ILE A 117 -6.87 13.25 -8.28
C ILE A 117 -7.86 14.17 -7.53
N MET A 118 -8.68 14.92 -8.27
CA MET A 118 -9.69 15.81 -7.69
C MET A 118 -10.60 15.04 -6.74
N GLY A 119 -10.77 15.56 -5.52
CA GLY A 119 -11.61 14.97 -4.47
C GLY A 119 -13.11 15.20 -4.68
N LYS A 120 -13.92 14.60 -3.80
CA LYS A 120 -15.39 14.63 -3.89
C LYS A 120 -16.00 16.04 -3.85
N ASP A 121 -15.30 16.98 -3.20
CA ASP A 121 -15.79 18.36 -3.05
C ASP A 121 -15.45 19.23 -4.28
N HIS A 122 -14.80 18.66 -5.30
CA HIS A 122 -14.51 19.35 -6.56
C HIS A 122 -15.44 18.90 -7.68
N THR A 123 -15.87 19.83 -8.55
CA THR A 123 -16.79 19.56 -9.67
C THR A 123 -16.22 18.56 -10.70
N ALA A 124 -14.88 18.46 -10.82
CA ALA A 124 -14.20 17.49 -11.66
C ALA A 124 -13.68 16.29 -10.83
N PHE A 125 -14.47 15.75 -9.91
CA PHE A 125 -14.13 14.58 -9.11
C PHE A 125 -13.63 13.43 -10.00
N GLY A 126 -12.50 12.81 -9.62
CA GLY A 126 -11.89 11.71 -10.37
C GLY A 126 -10.84 12.15 -11.40
N ARG A 127 -10.75 13.44 -11.73
CA ARG A 127 -9.78 13.95 -12.72
C ARG A 127 -8.39 14.04 -12.12
N ALA A 128 -7.40 13.36 -12.74
CA ALA A 128 -6.01 13.37 -12.33
C ALA A 128 -5.29 14.67 -12.73
N ARG A 129 -4.29 15.03 -11.95
CA ARG A 129 -3.44 16.21 -12.19
C ARG A 129 -1.98 15.88 -12.02
N HIS A 130 -1.17 16.51 -12.85
CA HIS A 130 0.29 16.39 -12.86
C HIS A 130 0.77 14.94 -12.91
N PRO A 131 0.48 14.21 -14.01
CA PRO A 131 1.00 12.87 -14.22
C PRO A 131 2.54 12.90 -14.18
N PHE A 132 3.16 11.82 -13.71
CA PHE A 132 4.61 11.64 -13.48
C PHE A 132 5.24 12.52 -12.38
N MET A 133 4.63 13.62 -11.97
CA MET A 133 5.16 14.53 -10.96
C MET A 133 4.83 14.09 -9.53
N THR A 134 5.31 12.90 -9.13
CA THR A 134 4.97 12.34 -7.81
C THR A 134 5.97 11.29 -7.37
N GLY A 135 6.17 11.16 -6.05
CA GLY A 135 6.88 10.04 -5.43
C GLY A 135 6.04 8.78 -5.24
N SER A 136 4.79 8.79 -5.71
CA SER A 136 3.82 7.70 -5.47
C SER A 136 4.27 6.36 -6.03
N GLY A 137 4.91 6.34 -7.19
CA GLY A 137 5.41 5.10 -7.81
C GLY A 137 6.42 4.37 -6.93
N GLY A 138 7.36 5.10 -6.35
CA GLY A 138 8.34 4.55 -5.40
C GLY A 138 7.67 4.00 -4.13
N TRP A 139 6.74 4.76 -3.55
CA TRP A 139 6.00 4.31 -2.38
C TRP A 139 5.04 3.16 -2.68
N ALA A 140 4.40 3.14 -3.84
CA ALA A 140 3.53 2.04 -4.27
C ALA A 140 4.34 0.75 -4.42
N TYR A 141 5.50 0.80 -5.11
CA TYR A 141 6.41 -0.32 -5.23
C TYR A 141 6.91 -0.80 -3.86
N PHE A 142 7.38 0.12 -3.02
CA PHE A 142 7.87 -0.19 -1.68
C PHE A 142 6.78 -0.86 -0.83
N SER A 143 5.59 -0.28 -0.80
CA SER A 143 4.49 -0.81 0.00
C SER A 143 3.97 -2.15 -0.53
N ALA A 144 3.86 -2.32 -1.85
CA ALA A 144 3.46 -3.59 -2.45
C ALA A 144 4.48 -4.70 -2.17
N THR A 145 5.77 -4.44 -2.38
CA THR A 145 6.79 -5.48 -2.20
C THR A 145 7.06 -5.81 -0.74
N ARG A 146 7.14 -4.80 0.14
CA ARG A 146 7.52 -5.00 1.55
C ARG A 146 6.36 -5.34 2.47
N TYR A 147 5.15 -4.88 2.17
CA TYR A 147 3.98 -5.08 3.04
C TYR A 147 2.97 -6.06 2.45
N MET A 148 2.60 -5.94 1.16
CA MET A 148 1.65 -6.88 0.56
C MET A 148 2.31 -8.21 0.24
N LEU A 149 3.36 -8.25 -0.60
CA LEU A 149 4.12 -9.48 -0.86
C LEU A 149 4.97 -9.88 0.33
N GLY A 150 5.22 -8.96 1.26
CA GLY A 150 5.91 -9.22 2.52
C GLY A 150 7.40 -9.52 2.39
N ILE A 151 8.02 -9.28 1.22
CA ILE A 151 9.42 -9.59 0.95
C ILE A 151 10.29 -8.43 1.40
N ARG A 152 10.89 -8.56 2.58
CA ARG A 152 11.65 -7.49 3.25
C ARG A 152 13.10 -7.89 3.49
N PRO A 153 14.05 -7.40 2.67
CA PRO A 153 15.46 -7.47 3.04
C PRO A 153 15.72 -6.72 4.34
N ASP A 154 16.36 -7.38 5.28
CA ASP A 154 16.78 -6.79 6.54
C ASP A 154 18.30 -6.87 6.70
N PHE A 155 18.83 -6.57 7.88
CA PHE A 155 20.28 -6.51 8.09
C PHE A 155 20.96 -7.90 7.92
N ASP A 156 20.40 -8.94 8.51
CA ASP A 156 20.97 -10.29 8.56
C ASP A 156 20.05 -11.39 8.04
N GLU A 157 18.83 -11.04 7.64
CA GLU A 157 17.86 -11.99 7.09
C GLU A 157 17.03 -11.40 5.95
N LEU A 158 16.51 -12.27 5.09
CA LEU A 158 15.42 -11.98 4.17
C LEU A 158 14.11 -12.38 4.84
N HIS A 159 13.40 -11.40 5.39
CA HIS A 159 12.13 -11.64 6.04
C HIS A 159 11.00 -11.74 5.01
N ILE A 160 10.17 -12.79 5.08
CA ILE A 160 9.02 -12.99 4.19
C ILE A 160 7.78 -13.22 5.05
N ASP A 161 6.85 -12.26 5.03
CA ASP A 161 5.60 -12.27 5.79
C ASP A 161 4.49 -11.59 4.96
N PRO A 162 3.88 -12.32 4.00
CA PRO A 162 2.88 -11.78 3.10
C PRO A 162 1.62 -11.32 3.81
N CYS A 163 1.00 -10.26 3.27
CA CYS A 163 -0.37 -9.88 3.61
C CYS A 163 -1.15 -9.68 2.31
N ILE A 164 -1.82 -10.71 1.88
CA ILE A 164 -2.48 -10.84 0.57
C ILE A 164 -3.99 -11.08 0.73
N PRO A 165 -4.79 -10.92 -0.33
CA PRO A 165 -6.19 -11.33 -0.32
C PRO A 165 -6.36 -12.81 0.02
N ALA A 166 -7.43 -13.14 0.76
CA ALA A 166 -7.71 -14.51 1.19
C ALA A 166 -7.95 -15.48 0.02
N ASP A 167 -8.36 -14.97 -1.13
CA ASP A 167 -8.60 -15.76 -2.35
C ASP A 167 -7.34 -16.03 -3.18
N TRP A 168 -6.22 -15.35 -2.91
CA TRP A 168 -4.94 -15.67 -3.53
C TRP A 168 -4.41 -16.99 -2.99
N LYS A 169 -4.26 -17.96 -3.89
CA LYS A 169 -3.80 -19.31 -3.51
C LYS A 169 -2.30 -19.45 -3.51
N GLU A 170 -1.64 -18.69 -4.38
CA GLU A 170 -0.19 -18.71 -4.54
C GLU A 170 0.30 -17.46 -5.25
N PHE A 171 1.57 -17.17 -5.10
CA PHE A 171 2.32 -16.27 -5.97
C PHE A 171 3.81 -16.64 -5.95
N SER A 172 4.55 -16.19 -6.94
CA SER A 172 6.00 -16.33 -6.98
C SER A 172 6.70 -15.00 -7.20
N ALA A 173 7.94 -14.92 -6.73
CA ALA A 173 8.78 -13.74 -6.91
C ALA A 173 10.27 -14.12 -6.93
N VAL A 174 11.07 -13.39 -7.68
CA VAL A 174 12.52 -13.48 -7.62
C VAL A 174 13.07 -12.27 -6.87
N ARG A 175 13.90 -12.51 -5.87
CA ARG A 175 14.56 -11.45 -5.09
C ARG A 175 16.06 -11.59 -5.11
N LYS A 176 16.76 -10.55 -5.57
CA LYS A 176 18.21 -10.41 -5.38
C LYS A 176 18.48 -9.67 -4.09
N TRP A 177 19.30 -10.28 -3.24
CA TRP A 177 19.68 -9.66 -1.97
C TRP A 177 21.09 -10.10 -1.58
N ARG A 178 21.95 -9.13 -1.25
CA ARG A 178 23.37 -9.31 -0.87
C ARG A 178 24.17 -10.19 -1.83
N GLY A 179 23.84 -10.12 -3.12
CA GLY A 179 24.53 -10.86 -4.19
C GLY A 179 24.02 -12.27 -4.45
N ALA A 180 23.18 -12.82 -3.60
CA ALA A 180 22.44 -14.06 -3.87
C ALA A 180 21.10 -13.79 -4.54
N GLU A 181 20.54 -14.77 -5.24
CA GLU A 181 19.21 -14.75 -5.84
C GLU A 181 18.30 -15.77 -5.14
N PHE A 182 17.09 -15.35 -4.82
CA PHE A 182 16.08 -16.18 -4.16
C PHE A 182 14.87 -16.31 -5.08
N ASP A 183 14.56 -17.54 -5.48
CA ASP A 183 13.33 -17.92 -6.16
C ASP A 183 12.29 -18.30 -5.11
N ILE A 184 11.31 -17.42 -4.92
CA ILE A 184 10.36 -17.47 -3.81
C ILE A 184 9.01 -17.95 -4.34
N GLU A 185 8.52 -19.05 -3.77
CA GLU A 185 7.18 -19.55 -3.93
C GLU A 185 6.40 -19.36 -2.63
N VAL A 186 5.24 -18.71 -2.70
CA VAL A 186 4.32 -18.57 -1.56
C VAL A 186 3.03 -19.30 -1.89
N VAL A 187 2.62 -20.22 -1.01
CA VAL A 187 1.35 -20.96 -1.12
C VAL A 187 0.45 -20.65 0.07
N ASN A 188 -0.86 -20.49 -0.19
CA ASN A 188 -1.88 -20.12 0.80
C ASN A 188 -3.01 -21.16 0.79
N PRO A 189 -2.76 -22.38 1.29
CA PRO A 189 -3.76 -23.45 1.25
C PRO A 189 -4.96 -23.16 2.15
N ASP A 190 -4.75 -22.45 3.26
CA ASP A 190 -5.78 -22.18 4.26
C ASP A 190 -6.59 -20.90 3.94
N GLY A 191 -6.21 -20.13 2.90
CA GLY A 191 -6.91 -18.90 2.49
C GLY A 191 -6.85 -17.81 3.55
N VAL A 192 -5.72 -17.68 4.25
CA VAL A 192 -5.51 -16.62 5.23
C VAL A 192 -5.00 -15.35 4.57
N MET A 193 -5.28 -14.21 5.17
CA MET A 193 -4.75 -12.93 4.67
C MET A 193 -3.32 -12.66 5.16
N LYS A 194 -2.91 -13.25 6.28
CA LYS A 194 -1.59 -13.04 6.90
C LYS A 194 -1.24 -14.23 7.79
N GLY A 195 0.06 -14.43 7.97
CA GLY A 195 0.64 -15.49 8.79
C GLY A 195 1.50 -16.43 7.96
N VAL A 196 2.63 -16.82 8.52
CA VAL A 196 3.55 -17.81 7.94
C VAL A 196 3.62 -19.00 8.88
N LYS A 197 3.30 -20.17 8.35
CA LYS A 197 3.29 -21.43 9.07
C LYS A 197 4.58 -22.21 8.90
N GLU A 198 5.18 -22.10 7.73
CA GLU A 198 6.38 -22.85 7.37
C GLU A 198 7.25 -22.08 6.37
N ILE A 199 8.55 -22.18 6.55
CA ILE A 199 9.58 -21.65 5.63
C ILE A 199 10.53 -22.78 5.29
N ASP A 200 10.68 -23.07 4.00
CA ASP A 200 11.71 -23.96 3.49
C ASP A 200 12.75 -23.16 2.68
N LEU A 201 14.03 -23.42 2.93
CA LEU A 201 15.16 -22.93 2.15
C LEU A 201 15.89 -24.15 1.58
N ASP A 202 15.90 -24.29 0.25
CA ASP A 202 16.50 -25.42 -0.46
C ASP A 202 16.04 -26.79 0.09
N ASP A 203 14.71 -26.94 0.23
CA ASP A 203 14.02 -28.13 0.77
C ASP A 203 14.33 -28.45 2.26
N VAL A 204 14.94 -27.52 2.99
CA VAL A 204 15.19 -27.64 4.43
C VAL A 204 14.34 -26.64 5.19
N LYS A 205 13.60 -27.13 6.21
CA LYS A 205 12.81 -26.26 7.09
C LYS A 205 13.73 -25.35 7.90
N VAL A 206 13.40 -24.05 7.91
CA VAL A 206 14.15 -23.03 8.64
C VAL A 206 13.18 -22.09 9.38
N GLU A 207 13.68 -21.45 10.43
CA GLU A 207 12.92 -20.40 11.12
C GLU A 207 13.09 -19.02 10.47
N ARG A 208 14.22 -18.83 9.76
CA ARG A 208 14.55 -17.58 9.06
C ARG A 208 15.42 -17.85 7.83
N ILE A 209 15.46 -16.92 6.90
CA ILE A 209 16.31 -16.99 5.70
C ILE A 209 17.53 -16.09 5.94
N PRO A 210 18.68 -16.66 6.34
CA PRO A 210 19.90 -15.90 6.60
C PRO A 210 20.55 -15.41 5.31
N VAL A 211 21.56 -14.54 5.43
CA VAL A 211 22.40 -14.13 4.32
C VAL A 211 23.05 -15.36 3.69
N GLN A 212 23.00 -15.46 2.37
CA GLN A 212 23.62 -16.52 1.59
C GLN A 212 24.88 -16.02 0.88
N GLU A 213 25.70 -16.94 0.37
CA GLU A 213 26.92 -16.62 -0.38
C GLU A 213 26.56 -15.88 -1.68
N ALA A 214 27.33 -14.83 -2.00
CA ALA A 214 27.11 -14.06 -3.22
C ALA A 214 27.37 -14.94 -4.47
N GLY A 215 26.52 -14.78 -5.48
CA GLY A 215 26.57 -15.57 -6.72
C GLY A 215 25.81 -16.88 -6.67
N THR A 216 25.19 -17.23 -5.54
CA THR A 216 24.35 -18.44 -5.41
C THR A 216 22.88 -18.16 -5.71
N CYS A 217 22.14 -19.24 -6.05
CA CYS A 217 20.69 -19.20 -6.26
C CYS A 217 20.02 -20.18 -5.28
N HIS A 218 18.97 -19.73 -4.63
CA HIS A 218 18.26 -20.48 -3.59
C HIS A 218 16.77 -20.55 -3.88
N LYS A 219 16.16 -21.68 -3.54
CA LYS A 219 14.71 -21.84 -3.57
C LYS A 219 14.14 -21.58 -2.18
N VAL A 220 13.12 -20.75 -2.12
CA VAL A 220 12.41 -20.45 -0.87
C VAL A 220 10.95 -20.81 -1.06
N LYS A 221 10.40 -21.65 -0.19
CA LYS A 221 8.98 -21.95 -0.14
C LYS A 221 8.39 -21.46 1.16
N ILE A 222 7.32 -20.69 1.05
CA ILE A 222 6.56 -20.15 2.17
C ILE A 222 5.16 -20.77 2.17
N VAL A 223 4.76 -21.34 3.27
CA VAL A 223 3.38 -21.81 3.48
C VAL A 223 2.70 -20.86 4.45
N MET A 224 1.64 -20.20 3.98
CA MET A 224 0.79 -19.36 4.82
C MET A 224 -0.20 -20.20 5.61
N GLY A 225 -0.53 -19.74 6.88
CA GLY A 225 -1.50 -20.43 7.74
C GLY A 225 -1.60 -19.82 9.14
#